data_e29a63fb85d5474a5d8429387f2c8436
#
_entry.id   e29a63fb85d5474a5d8429387f2c8436
#
_cell.length_a   1.000
_cell.length_b   1.000
_cell.length_c   1.000
_cell.angle_alpha   90.00
_cell.angle_beta   90.00
_cell.angle_gamma   90.00
#
_symmetry.space_group_name_H-M   'P 1'
#
loop_
_entity.id
_entity.type
_entity.pdbx_description
1 polymer ?
#
loop_
_entity_poly.entity_id
_entity_poly.type
_entity_poly.pdbx_seq_one_letter_code
_entity_poly.pdbx_strand_id
1 'polypeptide(L)'
;MSNDSPIFEGCIPALMTPCDPTGAINYDALVETAKDLIAQGMRGVVYCGSMGDWPLLTDQQRMEGIKRLVEAGIPTVVGTGAQNTSIAAAHAAHAREVGANGLMVIPRVLSRGSSPAAQVHHFSEILKAGGDLPAVIYNSPYYGFETKADLFFSLREKFSSLVGFKEFGGADSLSYAAENITSQDESLILMAGVDTQVYHGFVNCGATGAITGVGNALPKEILRFIELCEAAAKGDPQARRYALELSEALTVLSTFDEGPDLVLYYKELMVLEGHTAYQQQLNSYDQLSPAQKKFLHDQHALFRNWWSNWEGK
;
A
#
# COMPACT_ATOMS: atom_id res chain seq x y z
N MET A 1 0.67 -15.20 -20.41
CA MET A 1 1.35 -13.97 -20.80
C MET A 1 2.39 -13.69 -19.73
N SER A 2 3.68 -13.79 -20.02
CA SER A 2 4.73 -13.38 -19.09
C SER A 2 4.62 -11.87 -18.93
N ASN A 3 4.26 -11.44 -17.73
CA ASN A 3 4.11 -10.03 -17.40
C ASN A 3 5.52 -9.50 -17.06
N ASP A 4 6.30 -9.12 -18.08
CA ASP A 4 7.68 -8.62 -17.94
C ASP A 4 7.75 -7.21 -17.35
N SER A 5 6.62 -6.58 -17.02
CA SER A 5 6.61 -5.27 -16.40
C SER A 5 6.85 -5.36 -14.88
N PRO A 6 7.62 -4.41 -14.30
CA PRO A 6 7.91 -4.40 -12.86
C PRO A 6 6.65 -4.40 -12.00
N ILE A 7 6.68 -5.09 -10.84
CA ILE A 7 5.53 -5.12 -9.92
C ILE A 7 5.21 -3.74 -9.34
N PHE A 8 6.23 -2.90 -9.12
CA PHE A 8 6.10 -1.58 -8.48
C PHE A 8 5.78 -0.46 -9.47
N GLU A 9 4.74 -0.66 -10.29
CA GLU A 9 4.20 0.32 -11.23
C GLU A 9 2.67 0.36 -11.15
N GLY A 10 2.06 1.47 -11.53
CA GLY A 10 0.59 1.61 -11.55
C GLY A 10 -0.02 1.54 -10.15
N CYS A 11 -1.15 0.88 -10.01
CA CYS A 11 -1.86 0.77 -8.74
C CYS A 11 -1.71 -0.63 -8.10
N ILE A 12 -1.31 -0.65 -6.83
CA ILE A 12 -1.18 -1.86 -6.02
C ILE A 12 -1.92 -1.63 -4.69
N PRO A 13 -3.21 -2.01 -4.56
CA PRO A 13 -3.94 -1.82 -3.32
C PRO A 13 -3.32 -2.60 -2.15
N ALA A 14 -3.28 -1.96 -0.98
CA ALA A 14 -2.92 -2.62 0.26
C ALA A 14 -4.14 -3.36 0.82
N LEU A 15 -4.18 -4.68 0.69
CA LEU A 15 -5.31 -5.50 1.10
C LEU A 15 -5.55 -5.44 2.62
N MET A 16 -6.82 -5.36 2.98
CA MET A 16 -7.30 -5.59 4.34
C MET A 16 -7.53 -7.09 4.58
N THR A 17 -7.55 -7.50 5.84
CA THR A 17 -7.81 -8.90 6.23
C THR A 17 -9.28 -9.10 6.58
N PRO A 18 -10.06 -9.82 5.76
CA PRO A 18 -11.43 -10.17 6.09
C PRO A 18 -11.47 -11.29 7.14
N CYS A 19 -12.45 -11.26 8.02
CA CYS A 19 -12.65 -12.27 9.05
C CYS A 19 -14.13 -12.51 9.33
N ASP A 20 -14.42 -13.62 9.98
CA ASP A 20 -15.75 -13.95 10.47
C ASP A 20 -16.03 -13.32 11.86
N PRO A 21 -17.27 -13.45 12.41
CA PRO A 21 -17.60 -12.92 13.74
C PRO A 21 -16.78 -13.50 14.90
N THR A 22 -16.05 -14.59 14.70
CA THR A 22 -15.15 -15.17 15.71
C THR A 22 -13.73 -14.63 15.64
N GLY A 23 -13.42 -13.79 14.60
CA GLY A 23 -12.09 -13.28 14.30
C GLY A 23 -11.26 -14.28 13.47
N ALA A 24 -11.82 -15.39 13.02
CA ALA A 24 -11.11 -16.30 12.13
C ALA A 24 -11.01 -15.68 10.71
N ILE A 25 -9.81 -15.76 10.12
CA ILE A 25 -9.55 -15.12 8.82
C ILE A 25 -10.31 -15.85 7.71
N ASN A 26 -11.00 -15.07 6.88
CA ASN A 26 -11.66 -15.56 5.67
C ASN A 26 -10.70 -15.44 4.47
N TYR A 27 -9.83 -16.44 4.31
CA TYR A 27 -8.86 -16.46 3.21
C TYR A 27 -9.50 -16.56 1.84
N ASP A 28 -10.66 -17.18 1.71
CA ASP A 28 -11.35 -17.28 0.42
C ASP A 28 -11.84 -15.90 -0.03
N ALA A 29 -12.42 -15.11 0.88
CA ALA A 29 -12.80 -13.73 0.59
C ALA A 29 -11.57 -12.83 0.29
N LEU A 30 -10.44 -13.04 0.98
CA LEU A 30 -9.20 -12.33 0.69
C LEU A 30 -8.75 -12.58 -0.76
N VAL A 31 -8.75 -13.84 -1.18
CA VAL A 31 -8.34 -14.24 -2.54
C VAL A 31 -9.35 -13.75 -3.58
N GLU A 32 -10.65 -13.84 -3.31
CA GLU A 32 -11.70 -13.35 -4.21
C GLU A 32 -11.56 -11.84 -4.44
N THR A 33 -11.43 -11.06 -3.38
CA THR A 33 -11.20 -9.61 -3.49
C THR A 33 -9.95 -9.30 -4.32
N ALA A 34 -8.85 -10.00 -4.08
CA ALA A 34 -7.63 -9.79 -4.86
C ALA A 34 -7.83 -10.12 -6.34
N LYS A 35 -8.54 -11.20 -6.68
CA LYS A 35 -8.89 -11.55 -8.08
C LYS A 35 -9.71 -10.47 -8.74
N ASP A 36 -10.71 -9.93 -8.04
CA ASP A 36 -11.57 -8.88 -8.56
C ASP A 36 -10.77 -7.59 -8.84
N LEU A 37 -9.86 -7.22 -7.95
CA LEU A 37 -8.97 -6.07 -8.14
C LEU A 37 -8.05 -6.24 -9.34
N ILE A 38 -7.44 -7.41 -9.51
CA ILE A 38 -6.61 -7.72 -10.70
C ILE A 38 -7.45 -7.71 -11.98
N ALA A 39 -8.66 -8.29 -11.95
CA ALA A 39 -9.56 -8.29 -13.10
C ALA A 39 -10.01 -6.89 -13.53
N GLN A 40 -10.04 -5.94 -12.60
CA GLN A 40 -10.33 -4.52 -12.86
C GLN A 40 -9.12 -3.74 -13.40
N GLY A 41 -7.91 -4.28 -13.35
CA GLY A 41 -6.71 -3.64 -13.88
C GLY A 41 -5.64 -3.25 -12.85
N MET A 42 -5.83 -3.62 -11.58
CA MET A 42 -4.77 -3.43 -10.59
C MET A 42 -3.54 -4.25 -10.93
N ARG A 43 -2.35 -3.68 -10.71
CA ARG A 43 -1.06 -4.30 -11.10
C ARG A 43 -0.72 -5.53 -10.26
N GLY A 44 -1.10 -5.50 -9.02
CA GLY A 44 -0.89 -6.51 -8.00
C GLY A 44 -1.57 -6.08 -6.72
N VAL A 45 -1.22 -6.72 -5.62
CA VAL A 45 -1.71 -6.37 -4.29
C VAL A 45 -0.56 -6.35 -3.29
N VAL A 46 -0.67 -5.53 -2.23
CA VAL A 46 0.20 -5.66 -1.05
C VAL A 46 -0.57 -6.37 0.05
N TYR A 47 0.01 -7.38 0.65
CA TYR A 47 -0.57 -8.00 1.85
C TYR A 47 0.40 -7.95 3.03
N CYS A 48 -0.14 -7.92 4.26
CA CYS A 48 0.60 -7.71 5.51
C CYS A 48 1.27 -6.32 5.62
N GLY A 49 0.68 -5.29 5.00
CA GLY A 49 0.92 -3.88 5.33
C GLY A 49 0.05 -3.43 6.50
N SER A 50 0.10 -2.13 6.86
CA SER A 50 -0.73 -1.52 7.92
C SER A 50 -2.23 -1.78 7.68
N MET A 51 -2.69 -1.63 6.44
CA MET A 51 -4.07 -1.92 6.03
C MET A 51 -4.49 -3.36 6.28
N GLY A 52 -3.57 -4.31 6.22
CA GLY A 52 -3.83 -5.73 6.48
C GLY A 52 -3.87 -6.08 7.96
N ASP A 53 -3.76 -5.10 8.85
CA ASP A 53 -3.71 -5.32 10.31
C ASP A 53 -2.63 -6.32 10.73
N TRP A 54 -1.45 -6.28 10.06
CA TRP A 54 -0.40 -7.26 10.32
C TRP A 54 -0.03 -7.43 11.81
N PRO A 55 -0.10 -6.39 12.68
CA PRO A 55 0.21 -6.57 14.11
C PRO A 55 -0.80 -7.45 14.87
N LEU A 56 -2.01 -7.61 14.33
CA LEU A 56 -3.08 -8.43 14.92
C LEU A 56 -3.06 -9.88 14.42
N LEU A 57 -2.23 -10.18 13.42
CA LEU A 57 -2.10 -11.50 12.83
C LEU A 57 -0.91 -12.26 13.42
N THR A 58 -1.08 -13.55 13.67
CA THR A 58 0.07 -14.43 13.94
C THR A 58 0.93 -14.59 12.69
N ASP A 59 2.21 -14.94 12.87
CA ASP A 59 3.12 -15.21 11.76
C ASP A 59 2.56 -16.30 10.82
N GLN A 60 1.95 -17.35 11.37
CA GLN A 60 1.34 -18.42 10.59
C GLN A 60 0.14 -17.93 9.76
N GLN A 61 -0.71 -17.06 10.32
CA GLN A 61 -1.83 -16.47 9.58
C GLN A 61 -1.36 -15.59 8.42
N ARG A 62 -0.32 -14.79 8.64
CA ARG A 62 0.31 -13.98 7.61
C ARG A 62 0.85 -14.82 6.47
N MET A 63 1.64 -15.85 6.80
CA MET A 63 2.24 -16.77 5.83
C MET A 63 1.18 -17.54 5.03
N GLU A 64 0.11 -18.01 5.69
CA GLU A 64 -0.99 -18.69 4.99
C GLU A 64 -1.71 -17.76 4.01
N GLY A 65 -2.02 -16.52 4.40
CA GLY A 65 -2.67 -15.55 3.50
C GLY A 65 -1.81 -15.24 2.27
N ILE A 66 -0.51 -15.02 2.46
CA ILE A 66 0.45 -14.79 1.36
C ILE A 66 0.49 -16.00 0.42
N LYS A 67 0.62 -17.21 0.98
CA LYS A 67 0.64 -18.45 0.21
C LYS A 67 -0.61 -18.60 -0.65
N ARG A 68 -1.80 -18.38 -0.08
CA ARG A 68 -3.06 -18.50 -0.83
C ARG A 68 -3.20 -17.49 -1.96
N LEU A 69 -2.76 -16.25 -1.75
CA LEU A 69 -2.75 -15.24 -2.81
C LEU A 69 -1.84 -15.67 -3.97
N VAL A 70 -0.61 -16.11 -3.66
CA VAL A 70 0.35 -16.54 -4.68
C VAL A 70 -0.13 -17.82 -5.41
N GLU A 71 -0.63 -18.83 -4.68
CA GLU A 71 -1.20 -20.05 -5.29
C GLU A 71 -2.40 -19.76 -6.18
N ALA A 72 -3.15 -18.69 -5.90
CA ALA A 72 -4.24 -18.22 -6.77
C ALA A 72 -3.75 -17.43 -8.00
N GLY A 73 -2.44 -17.27 -8.19
CA GLY A 73 -1.83 -16.55 -9.30
C GLY A 73 -1.90 -15.01 -9.17
N ILE A 74 -2.12 -14.51 -7.96
CA ILE A 74 -2.20 -13.05 -7.71
C ILE A 74 -0.80 -12.47 -7.56
N PRO A 75 -0.39 -11.46 -8.36
CA PRO A 75 0.86 -10.74 -8.15
C PRO A 75 0.87 -10.07 -6.76
N THR A 76 1.72 -10.57 -5.86
CA THR A 76 1.67 -10.21 -4.44
C THR A 76 2.99 -9.61 -3.97
N VAL A 77 2.91 -8.41 -3.37
CA VAL A 77 3.97 -7.76 -2.61
C VAL A 77 3.73 -8.02 -1.12
N VAL A 78 4.78 -8.41 -0.40
CA VAL A 78 4.68 -8.83 1.00
C VAL A 78 5.24 -7.76 1.94
N GLY A 79 4.41 -7.30 2.87
CA GLY A 79 4.84 -6.46 3.98
C GLY A 79 5.58 -7.28 5.06
N THR A 80 6.80 -6.85 5.40
CA THR A 80 7.68 -7.60 6.33
C THR A 80 7.65 -7.07 7.76
N GLY A 81 6.62 -6.33 8.16
CA GLY A 81 6.54 -5.68 9.47
C GLY A 81 6.75 -6.65 10.63
N ALA A 82 7.66 -6.30 11.55
CA ALA A 82 7.88 -7.01 12.80
C ALA A 82 8.67 -6.15 13.80
N GLN A 83 8.57 -6.49 15.07
CA GLN A 83 9.39 -5.92 16.14
C GLN A 83 10.77 -6.59 16.19
N ASN A 84 10.85 -7.84 15.78
CA ASN A 84 12.04 -8.67 15.80
C ASN A 84 12.58 -8.88 14.38
N THR A 85 13.88 -8.65 14.20
CA THR A 85 14.56 -8.79 12.90
C THR A 85 14.47 -10.21 12.33
N SER A 86 14.59 -11.24 13.18
CA SER A 86 14.52 -12.64 12.71
C SER A 86 13.11 -13.01 12.22
N ILE A 87 12.06 -12.45 12.82
CA ILE A 87 10.67 -12.63 12.35
C ILE A 87 10.47 -11.94 11.00
N ALA A 88 10.93 -10.69 10.86
CA ALA A 88 10.84 -9.95 9.59
C ALA A 88 11.59 -10.68 8.46
N ALA A 89 12.79 -11.18 8.74
CA ALA A 89 13.59 -11.99 7.80
C ALA A 89 12.89 -13.32 7.45
N ALA A 90 12.22 -13.97 8.40
CA ALA A 90 11.45 -15.18 8.14
C ALA A 90 10.26 -14.92 7.19
N HIS A 91 9.57 -13.78 7.34
CA HIS A 91 8.52 -13.39 6.38
C HIS A 91 9.06 -13.12 4.98
N ALA A 92 10.22 -12.48 4.86
CA ALA A 92 10.89 -12.28 3.57
C ALA A 92 11.35 -13.61 2.92
N ALA A 93 11.90 -14.52 3.71
CA ALA A 93 12.28 -15.86 3.25
C ALA A 93 11.06 -16.65 2.77
N HIS A 94 9.96 -16.65 3.53
CA HIS A 94 8.71 -17.29 3.13
C HIS A 94 8.13 -16.67 1.84
N ALA A 95 8.15 -15.34 1.71
CA ALA A 95 7.68 -14.66 0.48
C ALA A 95 8.45 -15.15 -0.76
N ARG A 96 9.78 -15.29 -0.65
CA ARG A 96 10.62 -15.87 -1.70
C ARG A 96 10.28 -17.33 -1.98
N GLU A 97 10.13 -18.13 -0.93
CA GLU A 97 9.84 -19.57 -1.04
C GLU A 97 8.51 -19.85 -1.77
N VAL A 98 7.47 -19.09 -1.49
CA VAL A 98 6.16 -19.27 -2.14
C VAL A 98 6.06 -18.60 -3.50
N GLY A 99 7.06 -17.81 -3.92
CA GLY A 99 7.08 -17.14 -5.22
C GLY A 99 6.31 -15.83 -5.27
N ALA A 100 6.29 -15.05 -4.19
CA ALA A 100 5.77 -13.67 -4.21
C ALA A 100 6.54 -12.79 -5.21
N ASN A 101 5.97 -11.66 -5.58
CA ASN A 101 6.49 -10.80 -6.64
C ASN A 101 7.36 -9.65 -6.13
N GLY A 102 7.35 -9.37 -4.82
CA GLY A 102 8.16 -8.31 -4.23
C GLY A 102 8.00 -8.17 -2.73
N LEU A 103 8.82 -7.32 -2.14
CA LEU A 103 8.80 -7.01 -0.72
C LEU A 103 8.53 -5.51 -0.48
N MET A 104 7.68 -5.22 0.46
CA MET A 104 7.56 -3.91 1.10
C MET A 104 8.25 -4.00 2.47
N VAL A 105 9.50 -3.51 2.53
CA VAL A 105 10.36 -3.63 3.70
C VAL A 105 10.00 -2.57 4.71
N ILE A 106 9.46 -3.01 5.85
CA ILE A 106 8.97 -2.14 6.92
C ILE A 106 10.08 -1.95 7.96
N PRO A 107 10.30 -0.71 8.46
CA PRO A 107 11.22 -0.46 9.56
C PRO A 107 10.89 -1.28 10.81
N ARG A 108 11.86 -1.49 11.66
CA ARG A 108 11.65 -2.17 12.94
C ARG A 108 10.69 -1.39 13.82
N VAL A 109 9.57 -1.99 14.18
CA VAL A 109 8.51 -1.35 14.96
C VAL A 109 8.74 -1.58 16.45
N LEU A 110 9.00 -0.51 17.20
CA LEU A 110 9.22 -0.56 18.63
C LEU A 110 8.44 0.56 19.32
N SER A 111 8.16 0.38 20.62
CA SER A 111 7.60 1.42 21.50
C SER A 111 8.61 2.53 21.86
N ARG A 112 9.82 2.46 21.36
CA ARG A 112 10.93 3.41 21.53
C ARG A 112 11.65 3.63 20.22
N GLY A 113 12.45 4.69 20.12
CA GLY A 113 13.27 4.94 18.94
C GLY A 113 14.25 3.80 18.64
N SER A 114 14.62 3.67 17.39
CA SER A 114 15.62 2.73 16.88
C SER A 114 16.80 3.52 16.30
N SER A 115 18.03 3.08 16.57
CA SER A 115 19.21 3.74 16.00
C SER A 115 19.32 3.42 14.48
N PRO A 116 19.95 4.32 13.69
CA PRO A 116 20.22 4.03 12.28
C PRO A 116 20.96 2.71 12.05
N ALA A 117 21.96 2.39 12.88
CA ALA A 117 22.71 1.12 12.78
C ALA A 117 21.81 -0.11 13.02
N ALA A 118 20.87 -0.03 13.97
CA ALA A 118 19.90 -1.11 14.20
C ALA A 118 18.93 -1.27 13.04
N GLN A 119 18.52 -0.18 12.38
CA GLN A 119 17.68 -0.23 11.19
C GLN A 119 18.43 -0.76 9.97
N VAL A 120 19.71 -0.36 9.78
CA VAL A 120 20.55 -0.93 8.71
C VAL A 120 20.67 -2.45 8.89
N HIS A 121 20.93 -2.93 10.10
CA HIS A 121 20.95 -4.38 10.37
C HIS A 121 19.60 -5.03 10.07
N HIS A 122 18.49 -4.45 10.52
CA HIS A 122 17.15 -4.97 10.29
C HIS A 122 16.82 -5.08 8.80
N PHE A 123 17.02 -4.02 8.03
CA PHE A 123 16.80 -4.00 6.58
C PHE A 123 17.72 -4.99 5.86
N SER A 124 19.01 -5.05 6.25
CA SER A 124 19.98 -5.97 5.64
C SER A 124 19.57 -7.44 5.79
N GLU A 125 19.09 -7.84 6.97
CA GLU A 125 18.67 -9.23 7.19
C GLU A 125 17.39 -9.58 6.40
N ILE A 126 16.46 -8.63 6.25
CA ILE A 126 15.26 -8.80 5.44
C ILE A 126 15.63 -8.95 3.95
N LEU A 127 16.43 -8.01 3.42
CA LEU A 127 16.85 -8.02 2.01
C LEU A 127 17.66 -9.28 1.68
N LYS A 128 18.56 -9.70 2.56
CA LYS A 128 19.30 -10.95 2.42
C LYS A 128 18.38 -12.18 2.39
N ALA A 129 17.39 -12.24 3.26
CA ALA A 129 16.40 -13.34 3.32
C ALA A 129 15.50 -13.35 2.09
N GLY A 130 15.09 -12.17 1.59
CA GLY A 130 14.30 -12.01 0.38
C GLY A 130 15.04 -12.38 -0.91
N GLY A 131 16.37 -12.36 -0.89
CA GLY A 131 17.19 -12.70 -2.06
C GLY A 131 16.98 -11.74 -3.22
N ASP A 132 16.61 -12.28 -4.39
CA ASP A 132 16.42 -11.50 -5.62
C ASP A 132 15.03 -10.87 -5.76
N LEU A 133 14.13 -11.04 -4.75
CA LEU A 133 12.83 -10.39 -4.80
C LEU A 133 13.00 -8.86 -4.83
N PRO A 134 12.42 -8.15 -5.80
CA PRO A 134 12.49 -6.70 -5.82
C PRO A 134 11.82 -6.14 -4.54
N ALA A 135 12.47 -5.18 -3.93
CA ALA A 135 12.07 -4.64 -2.64
C ALA A 135 12.02 -3.11 -2.66
N VAL A 136 11.01 -2.54 -2.00
CA VAL A 136 10.95 -1.11 -1.69
C VAL A 136 10.99 -0.91 -0.18
N ILE A 137 11.75 0.07 0.31
CA ILE A 137 11.68 0.48 1.71
C ILE A 137 10.39 1.28 1.91
N TYR A 138 9.60 0.91 2.91
CA TYR A 138 8.41 1.64 3.32
C TYR A 138 8.74 2.67 4.39
N ASN A 139 8.70 3.93 4.01
CA ASN A 139 8.86 5.05 4.92
C ASN A 139 7.49 5.56 5.35
N SER A 140 7.25 5.58 6.67
CA SER A 140 5.96 6.00 7.20
C SER A 140 6.12 6.57 8.61
N PRO A 141 5.44 7.68 8.93
CA PRO A 141 5.44 8.26 10.27
C PRO A 141 4.91 7.28 11.35
N TYR A 142 4.07 6.31 10.98
CA TYR A 142 3.55 5.29 11.91
C TYR A 142 4.61 4.40 12.53
N TYR A 143 5.76 4.25 11.86
CA TYR A 143 6.82 3.34 12.34
C TYR A 143 7.91 4.04 13.14
N GLY A 144 7.82 5.35 13.31
CA GLY A 144 8.73 6.11 14.18
C GLY A 144 10.20 6.10 13.73
N PHE A 145 10.46 5.77 12.46
CA PHE A 145 11.79 5.82 11.86
C PHE A 145 11.71 6.32 10.44
N GLU A 146 12.45 7.38 10.16
CA GLU A 146 12.56 7.96 8.83
C GLU A 146 13.85 7.53 8.15
N THR A 147 13.73 6.83 7.02
CA THR A 147 14.87 6.43 6.19
C THR A 147 15.31 7.59 5.32
N LYS A 148 16.54 8.04 5.50
CA LYS A 148 17.17 9.09 4.70
C LYS A 148 18.05 8.50 3.60
N ALA A 149 18.44 9.34 2.64
CA ALA A 149 19.21 8.94 1.46
C ALA A 149 20.49 8.17 1.81
N ASP A 150 21.29 8.64 2.76
CA ASP A 150 22.54 7.97 3.17
C ASP A 150 22.32 6.52 3.59
N LEU A 151 21.27 6.29 4.39
CA LEU A 151 20.93 4.93 4.82
C LEU A 151 20.43 4.09 3.64
N PHE A 152 19.57 4.65 2.80
CA PHE A 152 19.06 3.98 1.61
C PHE A 152 20.18 3.52 0.69
N PHE A 153 21.09 4.42 0.32
CA PHE A 153 22.22 4.08 -0.58
C PHE A 153 23.21 3.12 0.04
N SER A 154 23.46 3.21 1.36
CA SER A 154 24.31 2.22 2.06
C SER A 154 23.76 0.78 1.98
N LEU A 155 22.46 0.63 1.83
CA LEU A 155 21.78 -0.65 1.59
C LEU A 155 21.79 -1.01 0.10
N ARG A 156 21.46 -0.06 -0.77
CA ARG A 156 21.42 -0.26 -2.23
C ARG A 156 22.75 -0.76 -2.80
N GLU A 157 23.87 -0.25 -2.29
CA GLU A 157 25.23 -0.70 -2.65
C GLU A 157 25.45 -2.20 -2.38
N LYS A 158 24.75 -2.76 -1.38
CA LYS A 158 24.91 -4.16 -0.96
C LYS A 158 23.83 -5.08 -1.55
N PHE A 159 22.66 -4.52 -1.85
CA PHE A 159 21.48 -5.28 -2.25
C PHE A 159 20.86 -4.66 -3.51
N SER A 160 21.19 -5.21 -4.66
CA SER A 160 20.63 -4.80 -5.95
C SER A 160 19.13 -5.04 -6.05
N SER A 161 18.58 -5.93 -5.22
CA SER A 161 17.14 -6.17 -5.09
C SER A 161 16.37 -5.01 -4.44
N LEU A 162 17.04 -4.06 -3.75
CA LEU A 162 16.40 -2.84 -3.25
C LEU A 162 16.19 -1.86 -4.42
N VAL A 163 15.02 -1.88 -5.04
CA VAL A 163 14.72 -1.17 -6.29
C VAL A 163 14.02 0.17 -6.10
N GLY A 164 13.62 0.53 -4.89
CA GLY A 164 12.91 1.79 -4.71
C GLY A 164 12.44 2.09 -3.29
N PHE A 165 11.54 3.05 -3.24
CA PHE A 165 11.07 3.66 -2.02
C PHE A 165 9.55 3.88 -2.05
N LYS A 166 8.85 3.44 -1.00
CA LYS A 166 7.46 3.80 -0.76
C LYS A 166 7.39 4.88 0.30
N GLU A 167 6.90 6.06 -0.05
CA GLU A 167 6.77 7.18 0.88
C GLU A 167 5.31 7.38 1.30
N PHE A 168 5.07 7.32 2.60
CA PHE A 168 3.76 7.55 3.23
C PHE A 168 3.67 8.92 3.94
N GLY A 169 4.70 9.74 3.88
CA GLY A 169 4.67 11.09 4.41
C GLY A 169 3.87 12.05 3.52
N GLY A 170 3.75 13.29 3.97
CA GLY A 170 3.14 14.36 3.18
C GLY A 170 3.99 14.79 1.97
N ALA A 171 3.57 15.87 1.32
CA ALA A 171 4.22 16.40 0.11
C ALA A 171 5.72 16.63 0.28
N ASP A 172 6.15 17.17 1.43
CA ASP A 172 7.57 17.43 1.71
C ASP A 172 8.40 16.15 1.76
N SER A 173 7.85 15.06 2.33
CA SER A 173 8.53 13.77 2.40
C SER A 173 8.65 13.12 1.03
N LEU A 174 7.61 13.21 0.20
CA LEU A 174 7.65 12.74 -1.20
C LEU A 174 8.65 13.54 -2.03
N SER A 175 8.65 14.87 -1.90
CA SER A 175 9.63 15.73 -2.57
C SER A 175 11.05 15.40 -2.14
N TYR A 176 11.30 15.17 -0.84
CA TYR A 176 12.59 14.72 -0.35
C TYR A 176 13.03 13.38 -0.98
N ALA A 177 12.15 12.40 -1.02
CA ALA A 177 12.44 11.09 -1.61
C ALA A 177 12.76 11.21 -3.11
N ALA A 178 11.99 12.03 -3.84
CA ALA A 178 12.23 12.31 -5.24
C ALA A 178 13.59 12.99 -5.46
N GLU A 179 13.88 14.08 -4.74
CA GLU A 179 15.08 14.88 -4.91
C GLU A 179 16.35 14.14 -4.48
N ASN A 180 16.30 13.37 -3.38
CA ASN A 180 17.50 12.85 -2.73
C ASN A 180 17.70 11.35 -2.90
N ILE A 181 16.69 10.60 -3.36
CA ILE A 181 16.77 9.15 -3.53
C ILE A 181 16.53 8.78 -4.99
N THR A 182 15.29 8.92 -5.49
CA THR A 182 14.94 8.33 -6.78
C THR A 182 15.44 9.10 -7.99
N SER A 183 15.72 10.41 -7.88
CA SER A 183 16.38 11.19 -8.94
C SER A 183 17.87 10.88 -9.10
N GLN A 184 18.50 10.21 -8.15
CA GLN A 184 19.94 9.91 -8.19
C GLN A 184 20.29 8.69 -9.07
N ASP A 185 19.30 7.87 -9.39
CA ASP A 185 19.45 6.66 -10.21
C ASP A 185 18.10 6.40 -10.92
N GLU A 186 18.11 6.46 -12.26
CA GLU A 186 16.92 6.27 -13.12
C GLU A 186 16.29 4.87 -12.98
N SER A 187 17.03 3.91 -12.44
CA SER A 187 16.50 2.57 -12.15
C SER A 187 15.67 2.50 -10.86
N LEU A 188 15.69 3.54 -10.03
CA LEU A 188 14.98 3.57 -8.77
C LEU A 188 13.51 4.00 -8.96
N ILE A 189 12.65 3.36 -8.20
CA ILE A 189 11.20 3.51 -8.25
C ILE A 189 10.71 4.29 -7.03
N LEU A 190 9.85 5.29 -7.24
CA LEU A 190 9.09 5.95 -6.19
C LEU A 190 7.63 5.48 -6.24
N MET A 191 7.14 4.99 -5.08
CA MET A 191 5.74 4.64 -4.88
C MET A 191 5.09 5.67 -3.96
N ALA A 192 4.02 6.33 -4.43
CA ALA A 192 3.15 7.12 -3.55
C ALA A 192 2.45 6.18 -2.57
N GLY A 193 2.69 6.37 -1.29
CA GLY A 193 2.27 5.44 -0.24
C GLY A 193 1.04 5.89 0.54
N VAL A 194 0.53 7.10 0.31
CA VAL A 194 -0.64 7.69 0.95
C VAL A 194 -1.60 8.22 -0.11
N ASP A 195 -2.87 7.92 0.05
CA ASP A 195 -3.88 8.19 -0.98
C ASP A 195 -4.03 9.69 -1.31
N THR A 196 -3.89 10.57 -0.32
CA THR A 196 -3.97 12.03 -0.51
C THR A 196 -2.81 12.62 -1.32
N GLN A 197 -1.70 11.88 -1.47
CA GLN A 197 -0.48 12.36 -2.14
C GLN A 197 -0.23 11.73 -3.52
N VAL A 198 -1.17 10.96 -4.04
CA VAL A 198 -1.03 10.30 -5.35
C VAL A 198 -0.79 11.32 -6.47
N TYR A 199 -1.60 12.40 -6.53
CA TYR A 199 -1.40 13.46 -7.53
C TYR A 199 0.00 14.07 -7.42
N HIS A 200 0.42 14.48 -6.22
CA HIS A 200 1.74 15.07 -6.00
C HIS A 200 2.86 14.10 -6.37
N GLY A 201 2.73 12.84 -5.96
CA GLY A 201 3.70 11.79 -6.27
C GLY A 201 3.94 11.62 -7.77
N PHE A 202 2.88 11.44 -8.55
CA PHE A 202 3.01 11.24 -10.00
C PHE A 202 3.41 12.49 -10.76
N VAL A 203 2.73 13.61 -10.50
CA VAL A 203 2.87 14.81 -11.36
C VAL A 203 4.12 15.63 -11.01
N ASN A 204 4.50 15.66 -9.73
CA ASN A 204 5.58 16.53 -9.26
C ASN A 204 6.84 15.76 -8.82
N CYS A 205 6.71 14.48 -8.44
CA CYS A 205 7.82 13.71 -7.86
C CYS A 205 8.25 12.52 -8.73
N GLY A 206 7.63 12.30 -9.88
CA GLY A 206 8.01 11.22 -10.79
C GLY A 206 7.71 9.81 -10.25
N ALA A 207 6.73 9.66 -9.35
CA ALA A 207 6.28 8.36 -8.91
C ALA A 207 5.77 7.54 -10.10
N THR A 208 6.13 6.26 -10.14
CA THR A 208 5.71 5.30 -11.17
C THR A 208 4.54 4.44 -10.72
N GLY A 209 4.21 4.48 -9.44
CA GLY A 209 3.10 3.72 -8.91
C GLY A 209 2.60 4.26 -7.56
N ALA A 210 1.46 3.69 -7.13
CA ALA A 210 0.86 4.00 -5.83
C ALA A 210 0.44 2.72 -5.10
N ILE A 211 0.63 2.73 -3.78
CA ILE A 211 0.09 1.70 -2.88
C ILE A 211 -1.04 2.36 -2.10
N THR A 212 -2.28 2.03 -2.45
CA THR A 212 -3.49 2.75 -2.02
C THR A 212 -4.31 1.96 -1.01
N GLY A 213 -5.00 2.68 -0.12
CA GLY A 213 -6.03 2.11 0.77
C GLY A 213 -7.42 2.16 0.11
N VAL A 214 -7.81 3.34 -0.37
CA VAL A 214 -9.12 3.58 -0.97
C VAL A 214 -9.35 2.76 -2.25
N GLY A 215 -8.29 2.37 -2.96
CA GLY A 215 -8.35 1.52 -4.15
C GLY A 215 -8.93 0.12 -3.92
N ASN A 216 -9.00 -0.35 -2.67
CA ASN A 216 -9.72 -1.59 -2.35
C ASN A 216 -11.23 -1.48 -2.58
N ALA A 217 -11.81 -0.34 -2.23
CA ALA A 217 -13.26 -0.10 -2.31
C ALA A 217 -13.67 0.62 -3.60
N LEU A 218 -12.81 1.50 -4.12
CA LEU A 218 -13.07 2.36 -5.28
C LEU A 218 -12.06 2.09 -6.41
N PRO A 219 -11.92 0.84 -6.89
CA PRO A 219 -10.85 0.48 -7.82
C PRO A 219 -10.95 1.21 -9.16
N LYS A 220 -12.14 1.41 -9.72
CA LYS A 220 -12.33 2.10 -11.00
C LYS A 220 -11.93 3.57 -10.92
N GLU A 221 -12.30 4.21 -9.84
CA GLU A 221 -12.03 5.62 -9.58
C GLU A 221 -10.53 5.85 -9.40
N ILE A 222 -9.87 4.99 -8.65
CA ILE A 222 -8.43 5.07 -8.43
C ILE A 222 -7.62 4.73 -9.69
N LEU A 223 -8.01 3.73 -10.45
CA LEU A 223 -7.36 3.44 -11.73
C LEU A 223 -7.48 4.62 -12.69
N ARG A 224 -8.68 5.23 -12.79
CA ARG A 224 -8.87 6.44 -13.58
C ARG A 224 -8.03 7.60 -13.06
N PHE A 225 -7.92 7.76 -11.75
CA PHE A 225 -7.09 8.79 -11.13
C PHE A 225 -5.61 8.63 -11.50
N ILE A 226 -5.07 7.42 -11.41
CA ILE A 226 -3.67 7.14 -11.79
C ILE A 226 -3.44 7.39 -13.27
N GLU A 227 -4.33 6.91 -14.15
CA GLU A 227 -4.26 7.19 -15.59
C GLU A 227 -4.18 8.69 -15.90
N LEU A 228 -5.03 9.49 -15.25
CA LEU A 228 -5.02 10.94 -15.39
C LEU A 228 -3.74 11.58 -14.84
N CYS A 229 -3.23 11.08 -13.72
CA CYS A 229 -1.96 11.57 -13.15
C CYS A 229 -0.76 11.26 -14.08
N GLU A 230 -0.72 10.06 -14.67
CA GLU A 230 0.32 9.67 -15.64
C GLU A 230 0.27 10.53 -16.91
N ALA A 231 -0.92 10.80 -17.44
CA ALA A 231 -1.08 11.69 -18.58
C ALA A 231 -0.71 13.14 -18.25
N ALA A 232 -1.10 13.61 -17.06
CA ALA A 232 -0.74 14.94 -16.57
C ALA A 232 0.77 15.12 -16.39
N ALA A 233 1.46 14.09 -15.89
CA ALA A 233 2.93 14.09 -15.77
C ALA A 233 3.63 14.17 -17.13
N LYS A 234 3.00 13.65 -18.20
CA LYS A 234 3.48 13.76 -19.59
C LYS A 234 3.09 15.10 -20.26
N GLY A 235 2.44 16.01 -19.52
CA GLY A 235 2.12 17.36 -19.99
C GLY A 235 0.72 17.54 -20.57
N ASP A 236 -0.21 16.58 -20.43
CA ASP A 236 -1.60 16.75 -20.84
C ASP A 236 -2.35 17.71 -19.91
N PRO A 237 -2.77 18.91 -20.37
CA PRO A 237 -3.42 19.90 -19.53
C PRO A 237 -4.84 19.52 -19.13
N GLN A 238 -5.54 18.75 -19.97
CA GLN A 238 -6.89 18.29 -19.65
C GLN A 238 -6.85 17.17 -18.61
N ALA A 239 -5.94 16.22 -18.78
CA ALA A 239 -5.71 15.18 -17.77
C ALA A 239 -5.30 15.80 -16.42
N ARG A 240 -4.44 16.83 -16.44
CA ARG A 240 -4.04 17.55 -15.23
C ARG A 240 -5.24 18.17 -14.49
N ARG A 241 -6.16 18.80 -15.23
CA ARG A 241 -7.38 19.36 -14.66
C ARG A 241 -8.26 18.27 -14.05
N TYR A 242 -8.51 17.21 -14.80
CA TYR A 242 -9.34 16.10 -14.32
C TYR A 242 -8.71 15.34 -13.14
N ALA A 243 -7.40 15.17 -13.12
CA ALA A 243 -6.71 14.58 -11.99
C ALA A 243 -6.88 15.42 -10.73
N LEU A 244 -6.79 16.75 -10.82
CA LEU A 244 -7.03 17.65 -9.70
C LEU A 244 -8.48 17.59 -9.21
N GLU A 245 -9.46 17.62 -10.11
CA GLU A 245 -10.88 17.52 -9.78
C GLU A 245 -11.18 16.19 -9.03
N LEU A 246 -10.63 15.06 -9.51
CA LEU A 246 -10.83 13.75 -8.89
C LEU A 246 -10.09 13.65 -7.55
N SER A 247 -8.88 14.19 -7.45
CA SER A 247 -8.13 14.28 -6.19
C SER A 247 -8.91 15.01 -5.11
N GLU A 248 -9.46 16.17 -5.44
CA GLU A 248 -10.30 16.98 -4.56
C GLU A 248 -11.57 16.22 -4.12
N ALA A 249 -12.25 15.57 -5.07
CA ALA A 249 -13.47 14.81 -4.78
C ALA A 249 -13.22 13.60 -3.89
N LEU A 250 -12.05 12.96 -4.02
CA LEU A 250 -11.65 11.81 -3.21
C LEU A 250 -11.11 12.21 -1.82
N THR A 251 -10.73 13.48 -1.61
CA THR A 251 -9.92 13.91 -0.45
C THR A 251 -10.43 13.35 0.87
N VAL A 252 -11.74 13.45 1.16
CA VAL A 252 -12.27 12.99 2.45
C VAL A 252 -12.11 11.48 2.62
N LEU A 253 -12.37 10.69 1.57
CA LEU A 253 -12.25 9.24 1.60
C LEU A 253 -10.78 8.79 1.64
N SER A 254 -9.90 9.54 0.99
CA SER A 254 -8.45 9.30 1.00
C SER A 254 -7.79 9.65 2.33
N THR A 255 -8.30 10.67 3.05
CA THR A 255 -7.75 11.12 4.33
C THR A 255 -7.91 10.08 5.45
N PHE A 256 -8.77 9.09 5.30
CA PHE A 256 -8.87 7.98 6.26
C PHE A 256 -7.55 7.21 6.40
N ASP A 257 -6.72 7.22 5.38
CA ASP A 257 -5.38 6.61 5.36
C ASP A 257 -4.41 7.25 6.38
N GLU A 258 -4.63 8.50 6.73
CA GLU A 258 -3.77 9.27 7.63
C GLU A 258 -4.24 9.21 9.10
N GLY A 259 -5.41 8.62 9.36
CA GLY A 259 -6.01 8.53 10.69
C GLY A 259 -5.71 7.24 11.45
N PRO A 260 -5.93 7.24 12.77
CA PRO A 260 -5.71 6.06 13.60
C PRO A 260 -6.67 4.90 13.30
N ASP A 261 -7.85 5.21 12.74
CA ASP A 261 -8.93 4.24 12.48
C ASP A 261 -8.97 3.81 11.00
N LEU A 262 -7.85 3.95 10.28
CA LEU A 262 -7.79 3.77 8.82
C LEU A 262 -8.44 2.45 8.36
N VAL A 263 -8.13 1.31 9.00
CA VAL A 263 -8.67 0.01 8.59
C VAL A 263 -10.18 -0.07 8.83
N LEU A 264 -10.67 0.51 9.92
CA LEU A 264 -12.09 0.49 10.24
C LEU A 264 -12.91 1.27 9.21
N TYR A 265 -12.42 2.44 8.79
CA TYR A 265 -13.06 3.24 7.75
C TYR A 265 -13.06 2.54 6.40
N TYR A 266 -11.94 1.98 5.99
CA TYR A 266 -11.85 1.32 4.68
C TYR A 266 -12.60 0.00 4.62
N LYS A 267 -12.68 -0.77 5.69
CA LYS A 267 -13.57 -1.95 5.76
C LYS A 267 -15.05 -1.55 5.66
N GLU A 268 -15.47 -0.49 6.36
CA GLU A 268 -16.85 0.02 6.23
C GLU A 268 -17.12 0.53 4.79
N LEU A 269 -16.14 1.19 4.15
CA LEU A 269 -16.25 1.61 2.75
C LEU A 269 -16.39 0.41 1.81
N MET A 270 -15.63 -0.68 2.04
CA MET A 270 -15.79 -1.94 1.30
C MET A 270 -17.21 -2.50 1.44
N VAL A 271 -17.78 -2.45 2.65
CA VAL A 271 -19.16 -2.91 2.89
C VAL A 271 -20.16 -2.05 2.13
N LEU A 272 -19.99 -0.73 2.07
CA LEU A 272 -20.83 0.17 1.27
C LEU A 272 -20.76 -0.15 -0.23
N GLU A 273 -19.63 -0.65 -0.72
CA GLU A 273 -19.45 -1.09 -2.10
C GLU A 273 -19.86 -2.56 -2.34
N GLY A 274 -20.47 -3.22 -1.33
CA GLY A 274 -21.05 -4.56 -1.46
C GLY A 274 -20.15 -5.71 -1.00
N HIS A 275 -18.94 -5.44 -0.52
CA HIS A 275 -18.00 -6.47 -0.03
C HIS A 275 -18.29 -6.86 1.43
N THR A 276 -19.38 -7.56 1.67
CA THR A 276 -19.88 -7.89 3.03
C THR A 276 -18.94 -8.75 3.87
N ALA A 277 -17.96 -9.44 3.25
CA ALA A 277 -16.94 -10.20 3.96
C ALA A 277 -16.02 -9.34 4.84
N TYR A 278 -16.03 -8.01 4.64
CA TYR A 278 -15.23 -7.03 5.42
C TYR A 278 -16.00 -6.42 6.59
N GLN A 279 -17.23 -6.88 6.87
CA GLN A 279 -18.08 -6.34 7.92
C GLN A 279 -17.52 -6.53 9.34
N GLN A 280 -16.66 -7.54 9.54
CA GLN A 280 -16.09 -7.87 10.83
C GLN A 280 -14.67 -7.34 11.00
N GLN A 281 -14.28 -7.04 12.25
CA GLN A 281 -12.91 -6.66 12.61
C GLN A 281 -12.20 -7.84 13.29
N LEU A 282 -10.87 -7.91 13.13
CA LEU A 282 -10.04 -8.96 13.79
C LEU A 282 -10.19 -8.91 15.31
N ASN A 283 -10.29 -7.71 15.87
CA ASN A 283 -10.72 -7.47 17.24
C ASN A 283 -12.14 -6.91 17.22
N SER A 284 -13.10 -7.66 17.75
CA SER A 284 -14.52 -7.29 17.71
C SER A 284 -14.88 -6.00 18.46
N TYR A 285 -13.97 -5.50 19.29
CA TYR A 285 -14.15 -4.22 20.01
C TYR A 285 -13.65 -3.01 19.21
N ASP A 286 -12.88 -3.22 18.16
CA ASP A 286 -12.42 -2.15 17.26
C ASP A 286 -13.57 -1.82 16.29
N GLN A 287 -14.28 -0.73 16.58
CA GLN A 287 -15.46 -0.34 15.81
C GLN A 287 -15.52 1.17 15.65
N LEU A 288 -15.96 1.62 14.48
CA LEU A 288 -16.33 3.01 14.27
C LEU A 288 -17.54 3.37 15.16
N SER A 289 -17.48 4.53 15.77
CA SER A 289 -18.65 5.11 16.45
C SER A 289 -19.79 5.37 15.47
N PRO A 290 -21.05 5.48 15.95
CA PRO A 290 -22.19 5.84 15.09
C PRO A 290 -21.96 7.15 14.32
N ALA A 291 -21.27 8.13 14.92
CA ALA A 291 -20.95 9.40 14.29
C ALA A 291 -19.94 9.24 13.14
N GLN A 292 -18.89 8.43 13.35
CA GLN A 292 -17.90 8.12 12.31
C GLN A 292 -18.54 7.37 11.14
N LYS A 293 -19.39 6.37 11.42
CA LYS A 293 -20.11 5.64 10.36
C LYS A 293 -20.99 6.59 9.56
N LYS A 294 -21.77 7.41 10.25
CA LYS A 294 -22.62 8.41 9.56
C LYS A 294 -21.81 9.34 8.69
N PHE A 295 -20.69 9.85 9.21
CA PHE A 295 -19.80 10.73 8.46
C PHE A 295 -19.29 10.04 7.18
N LEU A 296 -18.77 8.81 7.29
CA LEU A 296 -18.31 8.04 6.14
C LEU A 296 -19.43 7.83 5.11
N HIS A 297 -20.61 7.40 5.55
CA HIS A 297 -21.75 7.16 4.66
C HIS A 297 -22.17 8.43 3.92
N ASP A 298 -22.22 9.58 4.59
CA ASP A 298 -22.53 10.87 3.98
C ASP A 298 -21.48 11.26 2.92
N GLN A 299 -20.20 11.11 3.25
CA GLN A 299 -19.09 11.44 2.31
C GLN A 299 -19.06 10.50 1.11
N HIS A 300 -19.26 9.21 1.33
CA HIS A 300 -19.37 8.25 0.25
C HIS A 300 -20.53 8.56 -0.70
N ALA A 301 -21.71 8.86 -0.16
CA ALA A 301 -22.87 9.23 -0.96
C ALA A 301 -22.63 10.52 -1.77
N LEU A 302 -21.98 11.54 -1.19
CA LEU A 302 -21.57 12.76 -1.89
C LEU A 302 -20.60 12.45 -3.03
N PHE A 303 -19.57 11.64 -2.78
CA PHE A 303 -18.61 11.23 -3.79
C PHE A 303 -19.30 10.46 -4.93
N ARG A 304 -20.16 9.47 -4.62
CA ARG A 304 -20.87 8.68 -5.64
C ARG A 304 -21.78 9.53 -6.51
N ASN A 305 -22.49 10.51 -5.90
CA ASN A 305 -23.30 11.46 -6.65
C ASN A 305 -22.42 12.35 -7.55
N TRP A 306 -21.31 12.87 -7.05
CA TRP A 306 -20.37 13.65 -7.84
C TRP A 306 -19.80 12.82 -8.99
N TRP A 307 -19.28 11.61 -8.71
CA TRP A 307 -18.70 10.70 -9.69
C TRP A 307 -19.69 10.37 -10.81
N SER A 308 -20.97 10.10 -10.47
CA SER A 308 -21.98 9.76 -11.47
C SER A 308 -22.21 10.86 -12.51
N ASN A 309 -21.97 12.12 -12.15
CA ASN A 309 -22.19 13.29 -13.00
C ASN A 309 -20.90 13.91 -13.56
N TRP A 310 -19.74 13.40 -13.18
CA TRP A 310 -18.45 13.95 -13.62
C TRP A 310 -18.10 13.54 -15.05
N GLU A 311 -17.55 14.50 -15.82
CA GLU A 311 -17.23 14.33 -17.25
C GLU A 311 -15.87 13.63 -17.49
N GLY A 312 -14.99 13.55 -16.48
CA GLY A 312 -13.61 13.06 -16.61
C GLY A 312 -13.44 11.54 -16.46
N LYS A 313 -14.52 10.76 -16.39
CA LYS A 313 -14.49 9.28 -16.21
C LYS A 313 -13.73 8.58 -17.32
#